data_11dc3d1627e23ef7d8d4fe758544d321
#
_entry.id   11dc3d1627e23ef7d8d4fe758544d321
#
_cell.length_a   1.000
_cell.length_b   1.000
_cell.length_c   1.000
_cell.angle_alpha   90.00
_cell.angle_beta   90.00
_cell.angle_gamma   90.00
#
_symmetry.space_group_name_H-M   'P 1'
#
loop_
_entity.id
_entity.type
_entity.pdbx_description
1 polymer ?
#
loop_
_entity_poly.entity_id
_entity_poly.type
_entity_poly.pdbx_seq_one_letter_code
_entity_poly.pdbx_strand_id
1 'polypeptide(L)'
;MSMSLIPKSHPRVKSLLIRERLVTGFDQGLVAKEGLLAHGRGEAFDYLLGEKTNKTAKLAIKAAVAQILLADLPVISVNGNIAALCPKEIV
;
A
#
# COMPACT_ATOMS: atom_id res chain seq x y z
N MET A 1 12.83 14.34 1.97
CA MET A 1 11.79 15.12 2.67
C MET A 1 11.56 14.54 4.06
N SER A 2 11.45 15.37 5.05
CA SER A 2 11.28 14.92 6.43
C SER A 2 9.82 14.69 6.76
N MET A 3 9.51 13.51 7.32
CA MET A 3 8.17 13.19 7.82
C MET A 3 7.80 13.99 9.06
N SER A 4 8.79 14.58 9.77
CA SER A 4 8.55 15.37 10.96
C SER A 4 7.82 16.71 10.68
N LEU A 5 7.77 17.11 9.39
CA LEU A 5 7.06 18.32 8.99
C LEU A 5 5.53 18.15 8.95
N ILE A 6 5.05 16.92 9.05
CA ILE A 6 3.62 16.64 9.02
C ILE A 6 3.12 16.54 10.45
N PRO A 7 2.20 17.45 10.89
CA PRO A 7 1.63 17.38 12.24
C PRO A 7 0.89 16.06 12.46
N LYS A 8 1.09 15.45 13.62
CA LYS A 8 0.39 14.21 13.97
C LYS A 8 -1.13 14.40 14.03
N SER A 9 -1.59 15.62 14.25
CA SER A 9 -3.00 15.95 14.28
C SER A 9 -3.63 16.16 12.90
N HIS A 10 -2.80 16.13 11.83
CA HIS A 10 -3.32 16.31 10.48
C HIS A 10 -4.29 15.17 10.15
N PRO A 11 -5.50 15.47 9.61
CA PRO A 11 -6.51 14.44 9.37
C PRO A 11 -6.07 13.34 8.38
N ARG A 12 -5.11 13.63 7.52
CA ARG A 12 -4.60 12.68 6.53
C ARG A 12 -3.14 12.29 6.78
N VAL A 13 -2.69 12.39 8.03
CA VAL A 13 -1.29 12.12 8.36
C VAL A 13 -0.82 10.73 7.90
N LYS A 14 -1.66 9.71 8.07
CA LYS A 14 -1.29 8.35 7.64
C LYS A 14 -1.07 8.25 6.14
N SER A 15 -1.99 8.83 5.34
CA SER A 15 -1.87 8.84 3.88
C SER A 15 -0.63 9.60 3.43
N LEU A 16 -0.35 10.74 4.05
CA LEU A 16 0.82 11.55 3.70
C LEU A 16 2.12 10.84 4.05
N LEU A 17 2.17 10.12 5.18
CA LEU A 17 3.35 9.35 5.57
C LEU A 17 3.61 8.20 4.58
N ILE A 18 2.57 7.51 4.14
CA ILE A 18 2.69 6.46 3.13
C ILE A 18 3.20 7.06 1.82
N ARG A 19 2.65 8.21 1.41
CA ARG A 19 3.08 8.90 0.20
C ARG A 19 4.56 9.26 0.27
N GLU A 20 5.04 9.75 1.41
CA GLU A 20 6.46 10.07 1.59
C GLU A 20 7.35 8.85 1.45
N ARG A 21 6.93 7.71 1.98
CA ARG A 21 7.69 6.44 1.84
C ARG A 21 7.81 6.03 0.38
N LEU A 22 6.75 6.21 -0.41
CA LEU A 22 6.78 5.92 -1.84
C LEU A 22 7.70 6.89 -2.59
N VAL A 23 7.67 8.18 -2.25
CA VAL A 23 8.57 9.16 -2.85
C VAL A 23 10.02 8.85 -2.52
N THR A 24 10.32 8.47 -1.28
CA THR A 24 11.65 8.03 -0.88
C THR A 24 12.07 6.80 -1.69
N GLY A 25 11.17 5.84 -1.88
CA GLY A 25 11.45 4.67 -2.71
C GLY A 25 11.72 5.02 -4.17
N PHE A 26 11.02 6.02 -4.69
CA PHE A 26 11.27 6.54 -6.03
C PHE A 26 12.68 7.14 -6.13
N ASP A 27 13.07 7.96 -5.16
CA ASP A 27 14.40 8.57 -5.13
C ASP A 27 15.50 7.51 -5.03
N GLN A 28 15.22 6.38 -4.42
CA GLN A 28 16.16 5.26 -4.29
C GLN A 28 16.12 4.30 -5.48
N GLY A 29 15.29 4.56 -6.48
CA GLY A 29 15.16 3.72 -7.65
C GLY A 29 14.32 2.46 -7.45
N LEU A 30 13.61 2.35 -6.34
CA LEU A 30 12.78 1.18 -6.02
C LEU A 30 11.37 1.29 -6.61
N VAL A 31 10.81 2.50 -6.62
CA VAL A 31 9.45 2.77 -7.08
C VAL A 31 9.50 3.50 -8.42
N ALA A 32 8.74 3.01 -9.40
CA ALA A 32 8.63 3.66 -10.70
C ALA A 32 7.71 4.88 -10.62
N LYS A 33 7.88 5.83 -11.55
CA LYS A 33 7.03 7.01 -11.65
C LYS A 33 5.54 6.62 -11.78
N GLU A 34 5.26 5.60 -12.56
CA GLU A 34 3.91 5.07 -12.76
C GLU A 34 3.31 4.55 -11.45
N GLY A 35 4.13 3.99 -10.58
CA GLY A 35 3.71 3.54 -9.26
C GLY A 35 3.23 4.69 -8.38
N LEU A 36 3.90 5.84 -8.44
CA LEU A 36 3.47 7.04 -7.72
C LEU A 36 2.13 7.54 -8.23
N LEU A 37 1.94 7.53 -9.56
CA LEU A 37 0.67 7.96 -10.15
C LEU A 37 -0.46 7.01 -9.78
N ALA A 38 -0.22 5.71 -9.83
CA ALA A 38 -1.21 4.70 -9.45
C ALA A 38 -1.62 4.84 -7.98
N HIS A 39 -0.66 5.10 -7.11
CA HIS A 39 -0.95 5.29 -5.68
C HIS A 39 -1.87 6.50 -5.44
N GLY A 40 -1.63 7.61 -6.14
CA GLY A 40 -2.48 8.79 -6.01
C GLY A 40 -3.93 8.51 -6.41
N ARG A 41 -4.13 7.72 -7.47
CA ARG A 41 -5.47 7.28 -7.89
C ARG A 41 -6.10 6.36 -6.86
N GLY A 42 -5.33 5.41 -6.33
CA GLY A 42 -5.80 4.52 -5.28
C GLY A 42 -6.24 5.26 -4.04
N GLU A 43 -5.49 6.27 -3.61
CA GLU A 43 -5.86 7.11 -2.49
C GLU A 43 -7.20 7.81 -2.70
N ALA A 44 -7.44 8.34 -3.90
CA ALA A 44 -8.69 9.02 -4.21
C ALA A 44 -9.88 8.07 -4.11
N PHE A 45 -9.77 6.86 -4.65
CA PHE A 45 -10.81 5.85 -4.53
C PHE A 45 -11.02 5.41 -3.09
N ASP A 46 -9.95 5.19 -2.36
CA ASP A 46 -10.03 4.80 -0.95
C ASP A 46 -10.79 5.85 -0.14
N TYR A 47 -10.48 7.13 -0.36
CA TYR A 47 -11.18 8.22 0.30
C TYR A 47 -12.68 8.21 -0.03
N LEU A 48 -13.03 8.05 -1.31
CA LEU A 48 -14.43 8.02 -1.74
C LEU A 48 -15.19 6.82 -1.17
N LEU A 49 -14.51 5.70 -0.93
CA LEU A 49 -15.10 4.48 -0.37
C LEU A 49 -15.08 4.45 1.17
N GLY A 50 -14.62 5.53 1.83
CA GLY A 50 -14.67 5.66 3.27
C GLY A 50 -13.45 5.15 4.03
N GLU A 51 -12.37 4.85 3.33
CA GLU A 51 -11.09 4.42 3.94
C GLU A 51 -11.23 3.18 4.82
N LYS A 52 -12.13 2.27 4.45
CA LYS A 52 -12.40 1.04 5.17
C LYS A 52 -12.44 -0.14 4.22
N THR A 53 -11.97 -1.28 4.69
CA THR A 53 -12.18 -2.53 3.98
C THR A 53 -13.64 -2.94 4.14
N ASN A 54 -14.39 -2.93 3.04
CA ASN A 54 -15.81 -3.27 3.08
C ASN A 54 -16.01 -4.77 3.28
N LYS A 55 -17.27 -5.18 3.51
CA LYS A 55 -17.62 -6.57 3.81
C LYS A 55 -17.23 -7.51 2.68
N THR A 56 -17.49 -7.12 1.44
CA THR A 56 -17.15 -7.93 0.26
C THR A 56 -15.64 -8.12 0.15
N ALA A 57 -14.88 -7.05 0.36
CA ALA A 57 -13.41 -7.11 0.33
C ALA A 57 -12.86 -8.01 1.44
N LYS A 58 -13.45 -7.97 2.63
CA LYS A 58 -13.04 -8.85 3.73
C LYS A 58 -13.26 -10.32 3.39
N LEU A 59 -14.38 -10.65 2.75
CA LEU A 59 -14.65 -12.02 2.30
C LEU A 59 -13.64 -12.44 1.23
N ALA A 60 -13.30 -11.56 0.30
CA ALA A 60 -12.31 -11.84 -0.73
C ALA A 60 -10.93 -12.08 -0.13
N ILE A 61 -10.54 -11.34 0.89
CA ILE A 61 -9.28 -11.55 1.60
C ILE A 61 -9.25 -12.93 2.26
N LYS A 62 -10.33 -13.33 2.92
CA LYS A 62 -10.42 -14.67 3.54
C LYS A 62 -10.28 -15.77 2.49
N ALA A 63 -10.94 -15.62 1.34
CA ALA A 63 -10.84 -16.60 0.25
C ALA A 63 -9.42 -16.67 -0.30
N ALA A 64 -8.77 -15.54 -0.49
CA ALA A 64 -7.39 -15.47 -0.97
C ALA A 64 -6.44 -16.15 0.01
N VAL A 65 -6.57 -15.88 1.30
CA VAL A 65 -5.74 -16.50 2.34
C VAL A 65 -5.93 -18.01 2.33
N ALA A 66 -7.18 -18.48 2.23
CA ALA A 66 -7.46 -19.91 2.19
C ALA A 66 -6.80 -20.59 0.98
N GLN A 67 -6.85 -19.95 -0.18
CA GLN A 67 -6.19 -20.47 -1.38
C GLN A 67 -4.68 -20.54 -1.23
N ILE A 68 -4.06 -19.53 -0.65
CA ILE A 68 -2.61 -19.52 -0.42
C ILE A 68 -2.22 -20.65 0.54
N LEU A 69 -2.99 -20.85 1.61
CA LEU A 69 -2.71 -21.90 2.60
C LEU A 69 -2.90 -23.31 2.04
N LEU A 70 -3.82 -23.48 1.09
CA LEU A 70 -4.09 -24.79 0.48
C LEU A 70 -3.18 -25.09 -0.71
N ALA A 71 -2.47 -24.10 -1.25
CA ALA A 71 -1.62 -24.28 -2.40
C ALA A 71 -0.34 -25.04 -2.03
N ASP A 72 0.11 -25.92 -2.93
CA ASP A 72 1.35 -26.66 -2.72
C ASP A 72 2.58 -25.73 -2.82
N LEU A 73 2.53 -24.76 -3.71
CA LEU A 73 3.65 -23.84 -3.94
C LEU A 73 3.12 -22.44 -4.25
N PRO A 74 2.68 -21.70 -3.22
CA PRO A 74 2.18 -20.34 -3.45
C PRO A 74 3.30 -19.39 -3.87
N VAL A 75 3.00 -18.50 -4.80
CA VAL A 75 3.93 -17.47 -5.29
C VAL A 75 3.29 -16.11 -5.16
N ILE A 76 4.04 -15.14 -4.64
CA ILE A 76 3.57 -13.76 -4.51
C ILE A 76 4.42 -12.87 -5.40
N SER A 77 3.76 -12.17 -6.33
CA SER A 77 4.41 -11.19 -7.19
C SER A 77 4.27 -9.80 -6.54
N VAL A 78 5.36 -9.06 -6.48
CA VAL A 78 5.37 -7.73 -5.88
C VAL A 78 5.89 -6.69 -6.86
N ASN A 79 5.41 -5.45 -6.72
CA ASN A 79 5.94 -4.31 -7.45
C ASN A 79 6.75 -3.40 -6.53
N GLY A 80 7.28 -2.30 -7.08
CA GLY A 80 8.11 -1.38 -6.31
C GLY A 80 7.36 -0.71 -5.15
N ASN A 81 6.07 -0.40 -5.33
CA ASN A 81 5.28 0.20 -4.26
C ASN A 81 5.18 -0.75 -3.05
N ILE A 82 4.87 -2.02 -3.29
CA ILE A 82 4.80 -3.02 -2.22
C ILE A 82 6.17 -3.18 -1.55
N ALA A 83 7.23 -3.24 -2.33
CA ALA A 83 8.59 -3.37 -1.79
C ALA A 83 8.97 -2.16 -0.91
N ALA A 84 8.48 -0.96 -1.25
CA ALA A 84 8.75 0.24 -0.46
C ALA A 84 7.92 0.30 0.82
N LEU A 85 6.69 -0.21 0.80
CA LEU A 85 5.74 -0.04 1.91
C LEU A 85 5.72 -1.21 2.90
N CYS A 86 5.82 -2.45 2.41
CA CYS A 86 5.64 -3.61 3.28
C CYS A 86 6.55 -4.80 2.94
N PRO A 87 7.89 -4.59 2.82
CA PRO A 87 8.79 -5.70 2.50
C PRO A 87 8.79 -6.78 3.58
N LYS A 88 8.66 -6.42 4.84
CA LYS A 88 8.69 -7.36 5.95
C LYS A 88 7.49 -8.31 5.95
N GLU A 89 6.33 -7.80 5.60
CA GLU A 89 5.09 -8.56 5.56
C GLU A 89 5.08 -9.59 4.42
N ILE A 90 5.84 -9.31 3.35
CA ILE A 90 5.94 -10.22 2.20
C ILE A 90 6.93 -11.34 2.47
N VAL A 91 8.05 -11.03 3.11
CA VAL A 91 9.06 -12.03 3.46
C VAL A 91 8.62 -12.85 4.65
#